data_4ccf4fa0eb4abed567976bb41fb2e746
#
_entry.id   4ccf4fa0eb4abed567976bb41fb2e746
#
_cell.length_a   1.000
_cell.length_b   1.000
_cell.length_c   1.000
_cell.angle_alpha   90.00
_cell.angle_beta   90.00
_cell.angle_gamma   90.00
#
_symmetry.space_group_name_H-M   'P 1'
#
loop_
_entity.id
_entity.type
_entity.pdbx_description
1 polymer ?
#
loop_
_entity_poly.entity_id
_entity_poly.type
_entity_poly.pdbx_seq_one_letter_code
_entity_poly.pdbx_strand_id
1 'polypeptide(L)'
;MINSPQILFSDDSIVIINKPAGLLSIPDRYDPDAPVALAYLEEEFGHLFVVHRIDKDTSGVLLYARDAESHRVLNALFLSRAVEKSYLAIVRGRTEKDEWECDAPLLADADRLHRTLVDSKHGKPALSRFETLERYRDYSLIRVRPETGRTHQIRVHCAETGYPIVSDPLYGDGKPVLLSQIKRKWKGDAFDERPLLARTALHAERIALILPGEGGAIDITAPIPKDLSAFLAQLRKISPKREQ
;
A
#
# COMPACT_ATOMS: atom_id res chain seq x y z
N MET A 1 7.98 -2.21 -18.97
CA MET A 1 6.56 -1.87 -19.25
C MET A 1 5.79 -2.06 -17.94
N ILE A 2 4.94 -1.10 -17.58
CA ILE A 2 4.04 -1.20 -16.42
C ILE A 2 2.87 -2.09 -16.85
N ASN A 3 2.48 -3.06 -16.03
CA ASN A 3 1.34 -3.92 -16.31
C ASN A 3 0.04 -3.12 -16.23
N SER A 4 -0.95 -3.45 -17.06
CA SER A 4 -2.30 -2.91 -16.94
C SER A 4 -2.95 -3.33 -15.61
N PRO A 5 -3.85 -2.51 -15.03
CA PRO A 5 -4.62 -2.89 -13.86
C PRO A 5 -5.45 -4.15 -14.13
N GLN A 6 -5.52 -5.04 -13.13
CA GLN A 6 -6.39 -6.21 -13.19
C GLN A 6 -7.73 -5.88 -12.52
N ILE A 7 -8.85 -6.13 -13.18
CA ILE A 7 -10.18 -5.99 -12.59
C ILE A 7 -10.36 -7.14 -11.60
N LEU A 8 -10.71 -6.82 -10.35
CA LEU A 8 -11.03 -7.77 -9.29
C LEU A 8 -12.54 -7.95 -9.13
N PHE A 9 -13.29 -6.86 -9.35
CA PHE A 9 -14.74 -6.84 -9.27
C PHE A 9 -15.28 -5.65 -10.07
N SER A 10 -16.42 -5.82 -10.72
CA SER A 10 -17.19 -4.72 -11.31
C SER A 10 -18.67 -5.06 -11.33
N ASP A 11 -19.50 -4.05 -11.09
CA ASP A 11 -20.95 -4.06 -11.31
C ASP A 11 -21.39 -2.72 -11.94
N ASP A 12 -22.67 -2.41 -11.91
CA ASP A 12 -23.19 -1.16 -12.48
C ASP A 12 -22.78 0.09 -11.68
N SER A 13 -22.37 -0.06 -10.42
CA SER A 13 -22.10 1.01 -9.47
C SER A 13 -20.61 1.28 -9.23
N ILE A 14 -19.78 0.23 -9.28
CA ILE A 14 -18.37 0.31 -8.88
C ILE A 14 -17.46 -0.54 -9.77
N VAL A 15 -16.18 -0.15 -9.79
CA VAL A 15 -15.07 -0.97 -10.31
C VAL A 15 -13.98 -1.05 -9.25
N ILE A 16 -13.54 -2.28 -8.94
CA ILE A 16 -12.43 -2.55 -8.01
C ILE A 16 -11.31 -3.25 -8.78
N ILE A 17 -10.11 -2.72 -8.68
CA ILE A 17 -8.93 -3.22 -9.37
C ILE A 17 -7.81 -3.63 -8.43
N ASN A 18 -6.93 -4.47 -8.93
CA ASN A 18 -5.58 -4.65 -8.41
C ASN A 18 -4.64 -3.69 -9.17
N LYS A 19 -4.38 -2.53 -8.61
CA LYS A 19 -3.47 -1.54 -9.20
C LYS A 19 -2.03 -2.07 -9.12
N PRO A 20 -1.29 -2.17 -10.22
CA PRO A 20 0.14 -2.44 -10.15
C PRO A 20 0.89 -1.26 -9.53
N ALA A 21 2.07 -1.53 -8.95
CA ALA A 21 2.98 -0.47 -8.56
C ALA A 21 3.53 0.28 -9.78
N GLY A 22 3.86 1.55 -9.59
CA GLY A 22 4.35 2.45 -10.65
C GLY A 22 3.24 3.21 -11.39
N LEU A 23 1.96 2.81 -11.24
CA LEU A 23 0.81 3.54 -11.75
C LEU A 23 0.28 4.53 -10.72
N LEU A 24 -0.04 5.74 -11.16
CA LEU A 24 -0.81 6.69 -10.37
C LEU A 24 -2.26 6.25 -10.24
N SER A 25 -2.91 6.57 -9.11
CA SER A 25 -4.36 6.37 -8.94
C SER A 25 -5.18 7.41 -9.69
N ILE A 26 -4.67 8.64 -9.73
CA ILE A 26 -5.28 9.83 -10.37
C ILE A 26 -4.19 10.59 -11.11
N PRO A 27 -4.54 11.43 -12.11
CA PRO A 27 -3.58 12.28 -12.80
C PRO A 27 -2.74 13.13 -11.85
N ASP A 28 -1.46 13.25 -12.15
CA ASP A 28 -0.56 14.15 -11.44
C ASP A 28 -0.60 15.55 -12.10
N ARG A 29 -0.64 16.59 -11.26
CA ARG A 29 -0.67 17.98 -11.77
C ARG A 29 0.67 18.45 -12.34
N TYR A 30 1.77 17.78 -11.97
CA TYR A 30 3.12 18.14 -12.36
C TYR A 30 3.69 17.24 -13.45
N ASP A 31 3.13 16.05 -13.65
CA ASP A 31 3.52 15.06 -14.67
C ASP A 31 2.26 14.51 -15.37
N PRO A 32 1.69 15.26 -16.32
CA PRO A 32 0.46 14.88 -16.99
C PRO A 32 0.60 13.63 -17.89
N ASP A 33 1.84 13.28 -18.29
CA ASP A 33 2.14 12.11 -19.11
C ASP A 33 2.38 10.85 -18.28
N ALA A 34 2.38 10.96 -16.94
CA ALA A 34 2.55 9.81 -16.06
C ALA A 34 1.38 8.80 -16.23
N PRO A 35 1.68 7.50 -16.32
CA PRO A 35 0.63 6.49 -16.50
C PRO A 35 -0.30 6.43 -15.28
N VAL A 36 -1.61 6.48 -15.54
CA VAL A 36 -2.68 6.57 -14.53
C VAL A 36 -3.62 5.39 -14.65
N ALA A 37 -3.93 4.73 -13.53
CA ALA A 37 -4.85 3.60 -13.51
C ALA A 37 -6.25 3.97 -14.01
N LEU A 38 -6.73 5.18 -13.67
CA LEU A 38 -8.01 5.70 -14.13
C LEU A 38 -8.13 5.70 -15.66
N ALA A 39 -7.10 6.17 -16.38
CA ALA A 39 -7.13 6.26 -17.84
C ALA A 39 -7.29 4.88 -18.51
N TYR A 40 -6.61 3.84 -17.97
CA TYR A 40 -6.79 2.46 -18.48
C TYR A 40 -8.21 1.93 -18.30
N LEU A 41 -8.90 2.37 -17.23
CA LEU A 41 -10.25 1.89 -16.94
C LEU A 41 -11.31 2.67 -17.73
N GLU A 42 -11.10 3.95 -17.97
CA GLU A 42 -12.05 4.79 -18.71
C GLU A 42 -12.16 4.38 -20.19
N GLU A 43 -11.16 3.70 -20.74
CA GLU A 43 -11.26 3.06 -22.07
C GLU A 43 -12.33 1.97 -22.11
N GLU A 44 -12.54 1.22 -21.01
CA GLU A 44 -13.49 0.10 -20.94
C GLU A 44 -14.83 0.50 -20.31
N PHE A 45 -14.79 1.31 -19.24
CA PHE A 45 -15.96 1.61 -18.40
C PHE A 45 -16.56 3.00 -18.65
N GLY A 46 -15.92 3.84 -19.49
CA GLY A 46 -16.28 5.24 -19.62
C GLY A 46 -15.83 6.05 -18.40
N HIS A 47 -16.45 7.20 -18.17
CA HIS A 47 -16.08 8.09 -17.07
C HIS A 47 -16.26 7.45 -15.69
N LEU A 48 -15.22 7.50 -14.88
CA LEU A 48 -15.18 6.97 -13.51
C LEU A 48 -14.92 8.07 -12.48
N PHE A 49 -15.49 7.91 -11.31
CA PHE A 49 -15.35 8.83 -10.20
C PHE A 49 -14.37 8.32 -9.16
N VAL A 50 -13.42 9.16 -8.79
CA VAL A 50 -12.38 8.83 -7.80
C VAL A 50 -12.95 8.92 -6.40
N VAL A 51 -12.91 7.82 -5.64
CA VAL A 51 -13.39 7.74 -4.24
C VAL A 51 -12.21 7.86 -3.27
N HIS A 52 -11.13 7.15 -3.55
CA HIS A 52 -9.90 7.19 -2.76
C HIS A 52 -8.67 6.98 -3.64
N ARG A 53 -7.50 7.05 -3.03
CA ARG A 53 -6.23 6.87 -3.73
C ARG A 53 -5.26 6.04 -2.90
N ILE A 54 -4.36 5.33 -3.58
CA ILE A 54 -3.14 4.75 -3.02
C ILE A 54 -1.93 5.33 -3.75
N ASP A 55 -0.76 5.31 -3.13
CA ASP A 55 0.45 5.92 -3.69
C ASP A 55 0.88 5.24 -5.00
N LYS A 56 1.67 5.93 -5.82
CA LYS A 56 2.18 5.43 -7.10
C LYS A 56 2.81 4.05 -6.96
N ASP A 57 3.72 3.87 -5.99
CA ASP A 57 4.45 2.63 -5.79
C ASP A 57 3.74 1.60 -4.89
N THR A 58 2.60 1.97 -4.30
CA THR A 58 1.72 1.03 -3.60
C THR A 58 0.91 0.24 -4.63
N SER A 59 0.97 -1.08 -4.53
CA SER A 59 0.13 -2.00 -5.33
C SER A 59 -1.14 -2.39 -4.57
N GLY A 60 -2.11 -2.99 -5.25
CA GLY A 60 -3.27 -3.63 -4.62
C GLY A 60 -4.60 -2.94 -4.86
N VAL A 61 -5.55 -3.19 -3.97
CA VAL A 61 -6.96 -2.82 -4.14
C VAL A 61 -7.14 -1.31 -4.27
N LEU A 62 -7.83 -0.91 -5.33
CA LEU A 62 -8.26 0.47 -5.59
C LEU A 62 -9.68 0.44 -6.17
N LEU A 63 -10.57 1.28 -5.63
CA LEU A 63 -11.99 1.33 -5.96
C LEU A 63 -12.34 2.67 -6.61
N TYR A 64 -13.17 2.60 -7.65
CA TYR A 64 -13.79 3.75 -8.34
C TYR A 64 -15.30 3.58 -8.38
N ALA A 65 -16.05 4.67 -8.38
CA ALA A 65 -17.49 4.67 -8.65
C ALA A 65 -17.74 4.86 -10.15
N ARG A 66 -18.83 4.26 -10.67
CA ARG A 66 -19.22 4.34 -12.08
C ARG A 66 -20.22 5.45 -12.37
N ASP A 67 -20.88 5.94 -11.35
CA ASP A 67 -21.86 7.02 -11.45
C ASP A 67 -21.79 7.98 -10.25
N ALA A 68 -22.46 9.13 -10.35
CA ALA A 68 -22.41 10.18 -9.36
C ALA A 68 -23.12 9.80 -8.03
N GLU A 69 -24.16 8.96 -8.07
CA GLU A 69 -24.87 8.50 -6.87
C GLU A 69 -23.98 7.52 -6.07
N SER A 70 -23.38 6.54 -6.74
CA SER A 70 -22.41 5.61 -6.15
C SER A 70 -21.21 6.35 -5.57
N HIS A 71 -20.72 7.39 -6.27
CA HIS A 71 -19.63 8.25 -5.77
C HIS A 71 -20.04 8.97 -4.47
N ARG A 72 -21.27 9.52 -4.40
CA ARG A 72 -21.79 10.19 -3.20
C ARG A 72 -21.88 9.21 -2.02
N VAL A 73 -22.43 8.01 -2.26
CA VAL A 73 -22.57 6.96 -1.24
C VAL A 73 -21.21 6.51 -0.72
N LEU A 74 -20.28 6.19 -1.61
CA LEU A 74 -18.94 5.74 -1.24
C LEU A 74 -18.17 6.81 -0.48
N ASN A 75 -18.23 8.08 -0.91
CA ASN A 75 -17.61 9.18 -0.16
C ASN A 75 -18.14 9.28 1.27
N ALA A 76 -19.46 9.11 1.48
CA ALA A 76 -20.04 9.09 2.82
C ALA A 76 -19.50 7.93 3.67
N LEU A 77 -19.34 6.73 3.10
CA LEU A 77 -18.75 5.58 3.77
C LEU A 77 -17.28 5.81 4.14
N PHE A 78 -16.48 6.41 3.25
CA PHE A 78 -15.09 6.76 3.56
C PHE A 78 -14.98 7.85 4.63
N LEU A 79 -15.85 8.86 4.60
CA LEU A 79 -15.88 9.94 5.59
C LEU A 79 -16.31 9.44 6.98
N SER A 80 -17.28 8.53 7.03
CA SER A 80 -17.75 7.92 8.29
C SER A 80 -16.82 6.81 8.79
N ARG A 81 -15.74 6.47 8.06
CA ARG A 81 -14.81 5.37 8.35
C ARG A 81 -15.47 3.98 8.37
N ALA A 82 -16.56 3.82 7.64
CA ALA A 82 -17.25 2.55 7.48
C ALA A 82 -16.59 1.61 6.46
N VAL A 83 -15.51 2.06 5.80
CA VAL A 83 -14.71 1.25 4.88
C VAL A 83 -13.50 0.69 5.60
N GLU A 84 -13.47 -0.64 5.77
CA GLU A 84 -12.30 -1.35 6.27
C GLU A 84 -11.25 -1.48 5.18
N LYS A 85 -10.01 -1.20 5.54
CA LYS A 85 -8.85 -1.34 4.65
C LYS A 85 -7.74 -2.05 5.38
N SER A 86 -7.10 -3.01 4.73
CA SER A 86 -5.87 -3.59 5.24
C SER A 86 -4.77 -3.56 4.18
N TYR A 87 -3.55 -3.41 4.66
CA TYR A 87 -2.35 -3.35 3.86
C TYR A 87 -1.33 -4.35 4.39
N LEU A 88 -0.57 -4.95 3.49
CA LEU A 88 0.64 -5.69 3.84
C LEU A 88 1.85 -4.79 3.62
N ALA A 89 2.74 -4.77 4.59
CA ALA A 89 4.03 -4.09 4.47
C ALA A 89 5.17 -5.01 4.93
N ILE A 90 6.28 -4.97 4.19
CA ILE A 90 7.53 -5.56 4.67
C ILE A 90 8.36 -4.42 5.23
N VAL A 91 8.71 -4.49 6.51
CA VAL A 91 9.44 -3.45 7.22
C VAL A 91 10.85 -3.88 7.58
N ARG A 92 11.76 -2.92 7.74
CA ARG A 92 13.10 -3.11 8.30
C ARG A 92 13.01 -3.38 9.79
N GLY A 93 13.80 -4.33 10.24
CA GLY A 93 13.87 -4.71 11.64
C GLY A 93 12.90 -5.84 12.01
N ARG A 94 13.21 -6.47 13.14
CA ARG A 94 12.37 -7.49 13.78
C ARG A 94 11.44 -6.80 14.76
N THR A 95 10.13 -6.79 14.48
CA THR A 95 9.14 -6.21 15.39
C THR A 95 9.16 -6.93 16.75
N GLU A 96 9.02 -6.17 17.82
CA GLU A 96 9.01 -6.73 19.19
C GLU A 96 7.59 -7.14 19.61
N LYS A 97 6.59 -6.33 19.23
CA LYS A 97 5.18 -6.52 19.61
C LYS A 97 4.42 -7.29 18.54
N ASP A 98 3.42 -8.06 18.93
CA ASP A 98 2.50 -8.69 18.00
C ASP A 98 1.49 -7.69 17.44
N GLU A 99 1.03 -6.75 18.27
CA GLU A 99 0.14 -5.67 17.89
C GLU A 99 0.58 -4.35 18.53
N TRP A 100 0.43 -3.26 17.80
CA TRP A 100 0.63 -1.88 18.29
C TRP A 100 -0.14 -0.88 17.44
N GLU A 101 -0.16 0.36 17.88
CA GLU A 101 -0.77 1.45 17.12
C GLU A 101 0.13 2.68 17.10
N CYS A 102 -0.13 3.57 16.15
CA CYS A 102 0.46 4.89 16.05
C CYS A 102 -0.65 5.90 15.75
N ASP A 103 -0.80 6.90 16.63
CA ASP A 103 -1.78 7.98 16.55
C ASP A 103 -1.15 9.36 16.30
N ALA A 104 0.11 9.36 15.85
CA ALA A 104 0.86 10.58 15.56
C ALA A 104 0.16 11.43 14.48
N PRO A 105 -0.16 12.70 14.74
CA PRO A 105 -0.82 13.57 13.78
C PRO A 105 0.10 13.93 12.62
N LEU A 106 -0.46 14.04 11.41
CA LEU A 106 0.30 14.14 10.18
C LEU A 106 0.01 15.45 9.43
N LEU A 107 1.08 16.15 9.06
CA LEU A 107 1.09 17.31 8.18
C LEU A 107 1.60 16.89 6.79
N ALA A 108 0.71 16.92 5.79
CA ALA A 108 1.09 16.63 4.41
C ALA A 108 1.79 17.84 3.79
N ASP A 109 2.65 17.58 2.78
CA ASP A 109 3.39 18.62 2.07
C ASP A 109 4.21 19.53 3.00
N ALA A 110 4.85 18.92 3.98
CA ALA A 110 5.46 19.62 5.10
C ALA A 110 6.88 20.16 4.81
N ASP A 111 7.51 19.70 3.72
CA ASP A 111 8.86 20.13 3.36
C ASP A 111 9.07 20.21 1.83
N ARG A 112 10.28 20.61 1.42
CA ARG A 112 10.65 20.78 -0.01
C ARG A 112 10.62 19.48 -0.82
N LEU A 113 10.55 18.33 -0.17
CA LEU A 113 10.40 17.02 -0.79
C LEU A 113 8.93 16.57 -0.85
N HIS A 114 8.00 17.46 -0.51
CA HIS A 114 6.56 17.19 -0.45
C HIS A 114 6.22 16.00 0.45
N ARG A 115 7.05 15.77 1.51
CA ARG A 115 6.81 14.70 2.46
C ARG A 115 5.68 15.04 3.43
N THR A 116 5.04 14.00 3.93
CA THR A 116 4.19 14.07 5.10
C THR A 116 5.07 13.86 6.33
N LEU A 117 4.94 14.70 7.34
CA LEU A 117 5.71 14.61 8.58
C LEU A 117 4.76 14.53 9.79
N VAL A 118 5.27 13.98 10.89
CA VAL A 118 4.59 14.06 12.18
C VAL A 118 4.68 15.51 12.69
N ASP A 119 3.53 16.10 12.98
CA ASP A 119 3.44 17.45 13.53
C ASP A 119 2.30 17.51 14.55
N SER A 120 2.67 17.63 15.82
CA SER A 120 1.72 17.68 16.93
C SER A 120 0.90 18.97 17.01
N LYS A 121 1.35 20.04 16.33
CA LYS A 121 0.70 21.36 16.37
C LYS A 121 -0.24 21.60 15.20
N HIS A 122 0.18 21.22 13.98
CA HIS A 122 -0.52 21.55 12.74
C HIS A 122 -0.97 20.29 11.99
N GLY A 123 -0.52 19.10 12.43
CA GLY A 123 -0.90 17.81 11.83
C GLY A 123 -2.37 17.48 12.03
N LYS A 124 -2.95 16.82 11.05
CA LYS A 124 -4.31 16.28 11.14
C LYS A 124 -4.29 14.94 11.88
N PRO A 125 -5.29 14.64 12.74
CA PRO A 125 -5.39 13.35 13.42
C PRO A 125 -5.24 12.18 12.43
N ALA A 126 -4.40 11.22 12.79
CA ALA A 126 -4.12 10.02 12.02
C ALA A 126 -3.94 8.84 12.98
N LEU A 127 -4.50 7.68 12.64
CA LEU A 127 -4.38 6.46 13.44
C LEU A 127 -4.16 5.28 12.52
N SER A 128 -3.13 4.48 12.82
CA SER A 128 -2.84 3.21 12.15
C SER A 128 -2.66 2.12 13.19
N ARG A 129 -3.28 0.95 12.98
CA ARG A 129 -3.11 -0.26 13.79
C ARG A 129 -2.25 -1.25 13.04
N PHE A 130 -1.34 -1.87 13.73
CA PHE A 130 -0.35 -2.78 13.20
C PHE A 130 -0.47 -4.15 13.84
N GLU A 131 -0.26 -5.18 13.04
CA GLU A 131 -0.23 -6.59 13.44
C GLU A 131 1.00 -7.25 12.81
N THR A 132 1.85 -7.90 13.60
CA THR A 132 2.97 -8.67 13.08
C THR A 132 2.48 -10.02 12.59
N LEU A 133 2.67 -10.29 11.31
CA LEU A 133 2.32 -11.58 10.71
C LEU A 133 3.49 -12.56 10.73
N GLU A 134 4.70 -12.08 10.37
CA GLU A 134 5.90 -12.91 10.33
C GLU A 134 7.13 -12.09 10.76
N ARG A 135 8.02 -12.70 11.54
CA ARG A 135 9.29 -12.12 11.94
C ARG A 135 10.45 -12.87 11.31
N TYR A 136 11.37 -12.10 10.73
CA TYR A 136 12.63 -12.60 10.20
C TYR A 136 13.80 -11.98 10.97
N ARG A 137 15.04 -12.30 10.55
CA ARG A 137 16.22 -11.77 11.20
C ARG A 137 16.28 -10.23 11.19
N ASP A 138 16.15 -9.64 10.01
CA ASP A 138 16.36 -8.21 9.77
C ASP A 138 15.10 -7.53 9.19
N TYR A 139 13.97 -8.25 9.13
CA TYR A 139 12.71 -7.81 8.54
C TYR A 139 11.50 -8.36 9.29
N SER A 140 10.36 -7.74 9.08
CA SER A 140 9.06 -8.29 9.50
C SER A 140 8.02 -8.06 8.41
N LEU A 141 7.11 -9.02 8.26
CA LEU A 141 5.86 -8.83 7.53
C LEU A 141 4.80 -8.38 8.51
N ILE A 142 4.17 -7.25 8.25
CA ILE A 142 3.11 -6.69 9.08
C ILE A 142 1.85 -6.43 8.25
N ARG A 143 0.71 -6.53 8.91
CA ARG A 143 -0.55 -5.99 8.41
C ARG A 143 -0.81 -4.64 9.05
N VAL A 144 -1.28 -3.68 8.26
CA VAL A 144 -1.61 -2.34 8.75
C VAL A 144 -3.07 -2.04 8.42
N ARG A 145 -3.83 -1.61 9.43
CA ARG A 145 -5.22 -1.14 9.30
C ARG A 145 -5.27 0.36 9.60
N PRO A 146 -5.28 1.22 8.56
CA PRO A 146 -5.40 2.66 8.77
C PRO A 146 -6.85 3.05 9.04
N GLU A 147 -7.13 3.65 10.19
CA GLU A 147 -8.44 4.23 10.56
C GLU A 147 -8.73 5.54 9.82
N THR A 148 -7.68 6.22 9.39
CA THR A 148 -7.72 7.46 8.63
C THR A 148 -7.01 7.27 7.29
N GLY A 149 -7.10 8.24 6.37
CA GLY A 149 -6.49 8.16 5.04
C GLY A 149 -5.63 9.38 4.72
N ARG A 150 -4.62 9.70 5.55
CA ARG A 150 -3.71 10.82 5.25
C ARG A 150 -2.69 10.40 4.22
N THR A 151 -2.20 11.36 3.43
CA THR A 151 -1.12 11.13 2.47
C THR A 151 0.06 10.45 3.15
N HIS A 152 0.60 9.40 2.56
CA HIS A 152 1.72 8.60 3.06
C HIS A 152 1.58 8.07 4.50
N GLN A 153 0.37 8.04 5.06
CA GLN A 153 0.14 7.75 6.48
C GLN A 153 0.85 6.48 6.96
N ILE A 154 0.64 5.35 6.30
CA ILE A 154 1.24 4.07 6.69
C ILE A 154 2.76 4.16 6.67
N ARG A 155 3.33 4.79 5.66
CA ARG A 155 4.78 4.93 5.46
C ARG A 155 5.41 5.75 6.58
N VAL A 156 4.80 6.90 6.93
CA VAL A 156 5.26 7.75 8.04
C VAL A 156 5.12 7.04 9.37
N HIS A 157 3.95 6.43 9.66
CA HIS A 157 3.71 5.76 10.93
C HIS A 157 4.60 4.53 11.12
N CYS A 158 4.95 3.79 10.06
CA CYS A 158 5.95 2.72 10.11
C CYS A 158 7.32 3.27 10.51
N ALA A 159 7.75 4.36 9.90
CA ALA A 159 9.04 4.99 10.22
C ALA A 159 9.07 5.55 11.65
N GLU A 160 8.00 6.23 12.09
CA GLU A 160 7.84 6.81 13.42
C GLU A 160 7.90 5.74 14.53
N THR A 161 7.35 4.56 14.27
CA THR A 161 7.41 3.43 15.21
C THR A 161 8.73 2.64 15.15
N GLY A 162 9.72 3.09 14.38
CA GLY A 162 11.04 2.46 14.27
C GLY A 162 11.13 1.32 13.26
N TYR A 163 10.07 1.07 12.49
CA TYR A 163 10.01 0.00 11.49
C TYR A 163 9.72 0.55 10.09
N PRO A 164 10.66 1.30 9.46
CA PRO A 164 10.44 1.88 8.14
C PRO A 164 10.20 0.79 7.09
N ILE A 165 9.34 1.09 6.11
CA ILE A 165 9.03 0.17 5.03
C ILE A 165 10.27 -0.03 4.15
N VAL A 166 10.51 -1.27 3.76
CA VAL A 166 11.64 -1.65 2.89
C VAL A 166 11.56 -0.92 1.56
N SER A 167 12.70 -0.41 1.10
CA SER A 167 12.86 0.33 -0.17
C SER A 167 11.98 1.58 -0.28
N ASP A 168 11.53 2.15 0.83
CA ASP A 168 10.82 3.44 0.82
C ASP A 168 11.83 4.59 0.66
N PRO A 169 11.76 5.37 -0.45
CA PRO A 169 12.74 6.42 -0.73
C PRO A 169 12.55 7.69 0.09
N LEU A 170 11.39 7.88 0.73
CA LEU A 170 11.09 9.09 1.50
C LEU A 170 11.20 8.90 3.00
N TYR A 171 10.88 7.70 3.51
CA TYR A 171 10.76 7.41 4.94
C TYR A 171 11.62 6.23 5.39
N GLY A 172 12.35 5.59 4.47
CA GLY A 172 13.30 4.51 4.71
C GLY A 172 14.66 4.79 4.11
N ASP A 173 15.37 3.74 3.75
CA ASP A 173 16.72 3.85 3.14
C ASP A 173 16.69 4.00 1.61
N GLY A 174 15.53 3.82 0.98
CA GLY A 174 15.33 3.90 -0.47
C GLY A 174 16.11 2.86 -1.29
N LYS A 175 16.84 1.96 -0.63
CA LYS A 175 17.71 1.00 -1.30
C LYS A 175 16.93 -0.20 -1.80
N PRO A 176 17.18 -0.65 -3.04
CA PRO A 176 16.63 -1.92 -3.51
C PRO A 176 17.16 -3.10 -2.69
N VAL A 177 16.36 -4.15 -2.59
CA VAL A 177 16.77 -5.40 -1.93
C VAL A 177 17.38 -6.34 -2.96
N LEU A 178 18.62 -6.73 -2.74
CA LEU A 178 19.36 -7.70 -3.54
C LEU A 178 19.38 -9.08 -2.85
N LEU A 179 19.34 -10.14 -3.63
CA LEU A 179 19.42 -11.51 -3.08
C LEU A 179 20.77 -11.76 -2.39
N SER A 180 21.87 -11.20 -2.92
CA SER A 180 23.21 -11.25 -2.33
C SER A 180 23.26 -10.69 -0.91
N GLN A 181 22.47 -9.66 -0.61
CA GLN A 181 22.43 -9.03 0.72
C GLN A 181 21.75 -9.90 1.77
N ILE A 182 20.83 -10.76 1.36
CA ILE A 182 20.03 -11.58 2.28
C ILE A 182 20.46 -13.04 2.32
N LYS A 183 21.09 -13.56 1.23
CA LYS A 183 21.48 -14.96 1.12
C LYS A 183 22.99 -15.14 1.38
N ARG A 184 23.33 -15.70 2.54
CA ARG A 184 24.72 -15.85 3.03
C ARG A 184 25.71 -16.55 2.08
N LYS A 185 25.26 -17.44 1.19
CA LYS A 185 26.10 -18.18 0.22
C LYS A 185 25.57 -17.95 -1.20
N TRP A 186 25.29 -16.69 -1.53
CA TRP A 186 24.93 -16.34 -2.90
C TRP A 186 26.11 -16.58 -3.85
N LYS A 187 25.85 -17.15 -5.02
CA LYS A 187 26.85 -17.53 -6.01
C LYS A 187 26.61 -16.88 -7.38
N GLY A 188 25.73 -15.86 -7.45
CA GLY A 188 25.48 -15.16 -8.70
C GLY A 188 26.56 -14.14 -9.06
N ASP A 189 26.43 -13.50 -10.22
CA ASP A 189 27.28 -12.40 -10.64
C ASP A 189 26.72 -11.08 -10.10
N ALA A 190 27.54 -10.33 -9.34
CA ALA A 190 27.14 -9.06 -8.74
C ALA A 190 26.87 -7.97 -9.79
N PHE A 191 27.44 -8.07 -10.99
CA PHE A 191 27.22 -7.11 -12.09
C PHE A 191 25.89 -7.33 -12.82
N ASP A 192 25.35 -8.57 -12.78
CA ASP A 192 24.08 -8.93 -13.41
C ASP A 192 22.94 -9.13 -12.41
N GLU A 193 23.15 -8.82 -11.13
CA GLU A 193 22.15 -9.04 -10.10
C GLU A 193 20.99 -8.04 -10.21
N ARG A 194 19.79 -8.59 -10.43
CA ARG A 194 18.55 -7.79 -10.42
C ARG A 194 17.95 -7.75 -9.03
N PRO A 195 17.44 -6.59 -8.60
CA PRO A 195 16.77 -6.47 -7.32
C PRO A 195 15.58 -7.43 -7.19
N LEU A 196 15.42 -8.07 -6.04
CA LEU A 196 14.20 -8.77 -5.68
C LEU A 196 13.05 -7.78 -5.47
N LEU A 197 13.38 -6.60 -4.92
CA LEU A 197 12.43 -5.53 -4.67
C LEU A 197 13.13 -4.18 -4.84
N ALA A 198 12.57 -3.29 -5.67
CA ALA A 198 13.12 -1.97 -5.97
C ALA A 198 12.13 -0.82 -5.72
N ARG A 199 11.05 -1.08 -5.00
CA ARG A 199 9.99 -0.12 -4.67
C ARG A 199 9.54 -0.26 -3.23
N THR A 200 8.82 0.72 -2.72
CA THR A 200 8.20 0.64 -1.39
C THR A 200 7.42 -0.67 -1.23
N ALA A 201 7.79 -1.47 -0.21
CA ALA A 201 7.22 -2.78 0.08
C ALA A 201 5.83 -2.66 0.72
N LEU A 202 4.88 -2.00 0.04
CA LEU A 202 3.53 -1.74 0.51
C LEU A 202 2.50 -2.22 -0.51
N HIS A 203 1.45 -2.89 -0.02
CA HIS A 203 0.39 -3.47 -0.82
C HIS A 203 -0.96 -3.31 -0.13
N ALA A 204 -1.92 -2.67 -0.80
CA ALA A 204 -3.30 -2.59 -0.36
C ALA A 204 -3.95 -3.97 -0.53
N GLU A 205 -3.95 -4.75 0.56
CA GLU A 205 -4.34 -6.16 0.57
C GLU A 205 -5.84 -6.32 0.37
N ARG A 206 -6.66 -5.58 1.14
CA ARG A 206 -8.12 -5.83 1.21
C ARG A 206 -8.88 -4.52 1.41
N ILE A 207 -10.05 -4.45 0.82
CA ILE A 207 -11.10 -3.48 1.11
C ILE A 207 -12.39 -4.21 1.44
N ALA A 208 -13.09 -3.79 2.51
CA ALA A 208 -14.41 -4.28 2.84
C ALA A 208 -15.33 -3.14 3.24
N LEU A 209 -16.57 -3.18 2.77
CA LEU A 209 -17.62 -2.20 3.05
C LEU A 209 -19.00 -2.81 2.85
N ILE A 210 -20.00 -2.18 3.43
CA ILE A 210 -21.42 -2.52 3.23
C ILE A 210 -22.06 -1.35 2.50
N LEU A 211 -22.55 -1.61 1.29
CA LEU A 211 -23.33 -0.62 0.54
C LEU A 211 -24.74 -0.53 1.13
N PRO A 212 -25.32 0.66 1.26
CA PRO A 212 -26.69 0.82 1.74
C PRO A 212 -27.72 0.25 0.75
N GLY A 213 -28.89 -0.11 1.27
CA GLY A 213 -29.97 -0.70 0.47
C GLY A 213 -29.66 -2.13 0.03
N GLU A 214 -29.92 -2.44 -1.23
CA GLU A 214 -29.70 -3.78 -1.81
C GLU A 214 -28.28 -4.01 -2.31
N GLY A 215 -27.35 -3.03 -2.14
CA GLY A 215 -25.99 -3.09 -2.66
C GLY A 215 -25.08 -4.15 -2.02
N GLY A 216 -25.48 -4.69 -0.87
CA GLY A 216 -24.79 -5.84 -0.26
C GLY A 216 -23.44 -5.53 0.37
N ALA A 217 -22.75 -6.60 0.81
CA ALA A 217 -21.41 -6.54 1.36
C ALA A 217 -20.37 -6.78 0.27
N ILE A 218 -19.36 -5.94 0.25
CA ILE A 218 -18.19 -6.06 -0.62
C ILE A 218 -17.01 -6.39 0.25
N ASP A 219 -16.28 -7.46 -0.07
CA ASP A 219 -15.07 -7.90 0.62
C ASP A 219 -14.09 -8.44 -0.43
N ILE A 220 -13.17 -7.60 -0.87
CA ILE A 220 -12.26 -7.90 -1.98
C ILE A 220 -10.82 -7.87 -1.51
N THR A 221 -10.09 -8.94 -1.85
CA THR A 221 -8.66 -9.08 -1.56
C THR A 221 -7.88 -9.14 -2.87
N ALA A 222 -6.81 -8.34 -2.96
CA ALA A 222 -5.87 -8.40 -4.07
C ALA A 222 -4.76 -9.42 -3.78
N PRO A 223 -4.35 -10.23 -4.77
CA PRO A 223 -3.24 -11.16 -4.60
C PRO A 223 -1.92 -10.40 -4.37
N ILE A 224 -1.07 -10.95 -3.49
CA ILE A 224 0.27 -10.40 -3.23
C ILE A 224 1.07 -10.38 -4.54
N PRO A 225 1.64 -9.24 -4.94
CA PRO A 225 2.37 -9.13 -6.20
C PRO A 225 3.67 -9.95 -6.20
N LYS A 226 4.11 -10.33 -7.39
CA LYS A 226 5.23 -11.27 -7.60
C LYS A 226 6.52 -10.84 -6.90
N ASP A 227 6.85 -9.56 -6.90
CA ASP A 227 8.06 -9.01 -6.26
C ASP A 227 8.02 -9.18 -4.72
N LEU A 228 6.91 -8.80 -4.08
CA LEU A 228 6.74 -9.01 -2.63
C LEU A 228 6.70 -10.49 -2.28
N SER A 229 5.98 -11.30 -3.08
CA SER A 229 5.91 -12.76 -2.89
C SER A 229 7.28 -13.42 -3.02
N ALA A 230 8.08 -13.03 -4.01
CA ALA A 230 9.43 -13.54 -4.20
C ALA A 230 10.35 -13.17 -3.04
N PHE A 231 10.30 -11.93 -2.57
CA PHE A 231 11.06 -11.47 -1.42
C PHE A 231 10.68 -12.25 -0.15
N LEU A 232 9.39 -12.36 0.17
CA LEU A 232 8.90 -13.15 1.31
C LEU A 232 9.33 -14.62 1.23
N ALA A 233 9.27 -15.23 0.05
CA ALA A 233 9.72 -16.60 -0.16
C ALA A 233 11.21 -16.77 0.16
N GLN A 234 12.06 -15.78 -0.16
CA GLN A 234 13.48 -15.82 0.22
C GLN A 234 13.67 -15.63 1.74
N LEU A 235 12.96 -14.69 2.35
CA LEU A 235 13.02 -14.47 3.80
C LEU A 235 12.64 -15.73 4.59
N ARG A 236 11.57 -16.42 4.19
CA ARG A 236 11.10 -17.67 4.80
C ARG A 236 12.14 -18.80 4.67
N LYS A 237 12.89 -18.87 3.56
CA LYS A 237 13.96 -19.87 3.36
C LYS A 237 15.19 -19.60 4.23
N ILE A 238 15.51 -18.33 4.47
CA ILE A 238 16.74 -17.93 5.16
C ILE A 238 16.53 -17.86 6.68
N SER A 239 15.33 -17.55 7.11
CA SER A 239 14.92 -17.49 8.52
C SER A 239 13.75 -18.46 8.72
N PRO A 240 13.97 -19.79 8.70
CA PRO A 240 12.90 -20.75 8.96
C PRO A 240 12.26 -20.42 10.33
N LYS A 241 10.95 -20.55 10.40
CA LYS A 241 10.19 -20.38 11.66
C LYS A 241 10.91 -21.22 12.74
N ARG A 242 11.37 -20.58 13.81
CA ARG A 242 11.62 -21.31 15.04
C ARG A 242 10.24 -21.74 15.52
N GLU A 243 9.96 -23.03 15.47
CA GLU A 243 8.83 -23.62 16.18
C GLU A 243 8.90 -23.12 17.63
N GLN A 244 7.83 -22.54 18.08
CA GLN A 244 7.63 -22.13 19.47
C GLN A 244 7.36 -23.35 20.32
#